data_36ad7d370f5f787be9cdd75ab37e6624
#
_entry.id   36ad7d370f5f787be9cdd75ab37e6624
#
_cell.length_a   1.000
_cell.length_b   1.000
_cell.length_c   1.000
_cell.angle_alpha   90.00
_cell.angle_beta   90.00
_cell.angle_gamma   90.00
#
_symmetry.space_group_name_H-M   'P 1'
#
loop_
_entity.id
_entity.type
_entity.pdbx_description
1 polymer ?
#
loop_
_entity_poly.entity_id
_entity_poly.type
_entity_poly.pdbx_seq_one_letter_code
_entity_poly.pdbx_strand_id
1 'polypeptide(L)'
;MTSLNAVVISIRLVISLFIQRFLAELVGEEGISKIGQLRNFTVLLTATSTGGIFNGVTKYVSEFKNDQEQLQKMFSTAFVFTAVGIAVTSLMLFYHATFLSHYLFGTENFEYLLKLLAVIVPFIATYRVFNGVVHGLSKYKNFAKIDLISYLLGAVLLIVFLFNYNINGALIAIAVTPIFQFLVLCYIFFKTLKEYVRFSKLNFKIPYAKELLAFTLMSFVSTGLLSFVEIDIRTMIRNRITEADSGIWTAMTFISKNYMVFSASIFSLYVIPKFASIHTKKGFILELKTIYKTLLPLFGTGMLLVYVFRDYVILFIYP
;
A
#
# COMPACT_ATOMS: atom_id res chain seq x y z
N MET A 1 17.05 14.97 -4.16
CA MET A 1 15.68 14.48 -3.84
C MET A 1 15.58 12.96 -3.87
N THR A 2 16.20 12.29 -4.81
CA THR A 2 16.30 10.82 -4.92
C THR A 2 16.97 10.17 -3.70
N SER A 3 18.00 10.80 -3.13
CA SER A 3 18.75 10.26 -1.98
C SER A 3 17.90 10.13 -0.70
N LEU A 4 17.04 11.11 -0.39
CA LEU A 4 16.20 11.06 0.82
C LEU A 4 15.18 9.90 0.75
N ASN A 5 14.52 9.72 -0.39
CA ASN A 5 13.57 8.62 -0.58
C ASN A 5 14.28 7.26 -0.55
N ALA A 6 15.47 7.16 -1.12
CA ALA A 6 16.27 5.94 -1.07
C ALA A 6 16.65 5.58 0.38
N VAL A 7 17.09 6.56 1.19
CA VAL A 7 17.39 6.36 2.62
C VAL A 7 16.13 5.89 3.38
N VAL A 8 14.98 6.53 3.16
CA VAL A 8 13.72 6.11 3.81
C VAL A 8 13.35 4.67 3.43
N ILE A 9 13.46 4.32 2.15
CA ILE A 9 13.18 2.95 1.67
C ILE A 9 14.14 1.95 2.33
N SER A 10 15.44 2.26 2.38
CA SER A 10 16.46 1.39 3.01
C SER A 10 16.19 1.19 4.51
N ILE A 11 15.88 2.25 5.26
CA ILE A 11 15.53 2.17 6.68
C ILE A 11 14.29 1.26 6.86
N ARG A 12 13.26 1.47 6.05
CA ARG A 12 12.03 0.65 6.12
C ARG A 12 12.30 -0.82 5.80
N LEU A 13 13.15 -1.12 4.81
CA LEU A 13 13.53 -2.49 4.47
C LEU A 13 14.23 -3.17 5.65
N VAL A 14 15.23 -2.52 6.23
CA VAL A 14 15.95 -3.07 7.40
C VAL A 14 14.98 -3.34 8.56
N ILE A 15 14.17 -2.35 8.93
CA ILE A 15 13.19 -2.50 10.01
C ILE A 15 12.18 -3.61 9.68
N SER A 16 11.72 -3.70 8.43
CA SER A 16 10.76 -4.72 8.02
C SER A 16 11.30 -6.15 8.15
N LEU A 17 12.60 -6.36 7.92
CA LEU A 17 13.25 -7.65 8.11
C LEU A 17 13.25 -8.05 9.60
N PHE A 18 13.62 -7.12 10.49
CA PHE A 18 13.58 -7.37 11.94
C PHE A 18 12.15 -7.64 12.44
N ILE A 19 11.18 -6.84 12.00
CA ILE A 19 9.77 -7.06 12.35
C ILE A 19 9.32 -8.45 11.88
N GLN A 20 9.69 -8.84 10.66
CA GLN A 20 9.29 -10.14 10.12
C GLN A 20 9.91 -11.29 10.93
N ARG A 21 11.16 -11.15 11.38
CA ARG A 21 11.80 -12.10 12.29
C ARG A 21 11.04 -12.22 13.61
N PHE A 22 10.76 -11.11 14.29
CA PHE A 22 9.97 -11.12 15.53
C PHE A 22 8.58 -11.76 15.35
N LEU A 23 7.94 -11.48 14.24
CA LEU A 23 6.67 -12.13 13.91
C LEU A 23 6.85 -13.64 13.75
N ALA A 24 7.88 -14.10 13.03
CA ALA A 24 8.15 -15.51 12.84
C ALA A 24 8.37 -16.24 14.17
N GLU A 25 9.19 -15.65 15.04
CA GLU A 25 9.53 -16.23 16.35
C GLU A 25 8.32 -16.27 17.31
N LEU A 26 7.46 -15.25 17.29
CA LEU A 26 6.40 -15.11 18.30
C LEU A 26 5.04 -15.67 17.87
N VAL A 27 4.71 -15.65 16.57
CA VAL A 27 3.39 -16.09 16.10
C VAL A 27 3.44 -17.32 15.20
N GLY A 28 4.64 -17.76 14.81
CA GLY A 28 4.84 -18.93 13.96
C GLY A 28 4.23 -18.80 12.55
N GLU A 29 4.21 -19.90 11.82
CA GLU A 29 3.77 -19.95 10.42
C GLU A 29 2.29 -19.58 10.26
N GLU A 30 1.42 -20.12 11.12
CA GLU A 30 -0.02 -19.82 11.08
C GLU A 30 -0.31 -18.34 11.35
N GLY A 31 0.42 -17.73 12.29
CA GLY A 31 0.28 -16.31 12.57
C GLY A 31 0.73 -15.44 11.41
N ILE A 32 1.81 -15.84 10.71
CA ILE A 32 2.30 -15.18 9.50
C ILE A 32 1.27 -15.27 8.38
N SER A 33 0.60 -16.42 8.22
CA SER A 33 -0.52 -16.59 7.28
C SER A 33 -1.60 -15.54 7.51
N LYS A 34 -2.11 -15.46 8.76
CA LYS A 34 -3.19 -14.51 9.14
C LYS A 34 -2.78 -13.03 8.94
N ILE A 35 -1.54 -12.69 9.30
CA ILE A 35 -0.99 -11.34 9.07
C ILE A 35 -0.90 -11.03 7.58
N GLY A 36 -0.42 -11.96 6.76
CA GLY A 36 -0.35 -11.81 5.31
C GLY A 36 -1.72 -11.61 4.67
N GLN A 37 -2.71 -12.38 5.13
CA GLN A 37 -4.09 -12.28 4.69
C GLN A 37 -4.70 -10.91 5.01
N LEU A 38 -4.54 -10.45 6.26
CA LEU A 38 -5.02 -9.14 6.69
C LEU A 38 -4.36 -7.98 5.93
N ARG A 39 -3.04 -8.05 5.72
CA ARG A 39 -2.32 -7.02 4.96
C ARG A 39 -2.82 -6.91 3.52
N ASN A 40 -3.00 -8.03 2.82
CA ASN A 40 -3.55 -8.00 1.46
C ASN A 40 -5.01 -7.54 1.43
N PHE A 41 -5.79 -7.94 2.42
CA PHE A 41 -7.15 -7.47 2.56
C PHE A 41 -7.22 -5.95 2.78
N THR A 42 -6.33 -5.38 3.60
CA THR A 42 -6.23 -3.93 3.80
C THR A 42 -5.84 -3.19 2.50
N VAL A 43 -5.01 -3.78 1.65
CA VAL A 43 -4.70 -3.22 0.32
C VAL A 43 -5.95 -3.23 -0.58
N LEU A 44 -6.71 -4.31 -0.58
CA LEU A 44 -8.00 -4.41 -1.29
C LEU A 44 -8.99 -3.34 -0.78
N LEU A 45 -9.13 -3.20 0.55
CA LEU A 45 -9.98 -2.17 1.16
C LEU A 45 -9.55 -0.75 0.76
N THR A 46 -8.25 -0.50 0.63
CA THR A 46 -7.74 0.80 0.16
C THR A 46 -8.18 1.07 -1.27
N ALA A 47 -8.14 0.08 -2.15
CA ALA A 47 -8.58 0.24 -3.54
C ALA A 47 -10.10 0.45 -3.64
N THR A 48 -10.90 -0.37 -2.94
CA THR A 48 -12.37 -0.30 -2.98
C THR A 48 -12.92 0.95 -2.33
N SER A 49 -12.44 1.31 -1.14
CA SER A 49 -12.94 2.46 -0.37
C SER A 49 -12.62 3.81 -1.00
N THR A 50 -11.54 3.90 -1.78
CA THR A 50 -11.22 5.13 -2.53
C THR A 50 -11.86 5.16 -3.92
N GLY A 51 -12.56 4.10 -4.33
CA GLY A 51 -12.94 3.94 -5.73
C GLY A 51 -11.75 3.92 -6.70
N GLY A 52 -10.56 3.56 -6.24
CA GLY A 52 -9.34 3.47 -7.06
C GLY A 52 -8.81 4.78 -7.64
N ILE A 53 -9.30 5.94 -7.19
CA ILE A 53 -9.04 7.25 -7.82
C ILE A 53 -7.67 7.86 -7.47
N PHE A 54 -6.82 7.22 -6.67
CA PHE A 54 -5.53 7.76 -6.23
C PHE A 54 -4.68 8.33 -7.37
N ASN A 55 -4.51 7.56 -8.45
CA ASN A 55 -3.72 7.99 -9.60
C ASN A 55 -4.37 9.15 -10.34
N GLY A 56 -5.69 9.17 -10.42
CA GLY A 56 -6.47 10.27 -10.99
C GLY A 56 -6.29 11.57 -10.18
N VAL A 57 -6.42 11.49 -8.86
CA VAL A 57 -6.16 12.64 -7.96
C VAL A 57 -4.72 13.14 -8.14
N THR A 58 -3.73 12.25 -8.15
CA THR A 58 -2.32 12.61 -8.35
C THR A 58 -2.11 13.35 -9.67
N LYS A 59 -2.65 12.81 -10.77
CA LYS A 59 -2.56 13.42 -12.10
C LYS A 59 -3.20 14.81 -12.13
N TYR A 60 -4.48 14.91 -11.76
CA TYR A 60 -5.22 16.16 -11.91
C TYR A 60 -4.80 17.24 -10.92
N VAL A 61 -4.32 16.87 -9.72
CA VAL A 61 -3.69 17.84 -8.82
C VAL A 61 -2.42 18.41 -9.44
N SER A 62 -1.60 17.59 -10.09
CA SER A 62 -0.40 18.09 -10.80
C SER A 62 -0.75 18.99 -11.99
N GLU A 63 -1.79 18.65 -12.74
CA GLU A 63 -2.25 19.37 -13.91
C GLU A 63 -2.89 20.72 -13.54
N PHE A 64 -3.76 20.71 -12.54
CA PHE A 64 -4.58 21.89 -12.16
C PHE A 64 -4.05 22.64 -10.93
N LYS A 65 -2.82 22.42 -10.50
CA LYS A 65 -2.25 23.05 -9.28
C LYS A 65 -2.37 24.59 -9.25
N ASN A 66 -2.42 25.24 -10.42
CA ASN A 66 -2.55 26.69 -10.58
C ASN A 66 -3.98 27.12 -10.96
N ASP A 67 -4.91 26.19 -11.15
CA ASP A 67 -6.33 26.43 -11.50
C ASP A 67 -7.23 25.93 -10.37
N GLN A 68 -7.58 26.86 -9.48
CA GLN A 68 -8.40 26.57 -8.31
C GLN A 68 -9.82 26.11 -8.66
N GLU A 69 -10.37 26.56 -9.78
CA GLU A 69 -11.73 26.18 -10.18
C GLU A 69 -11.77 24.71 -10.62
N GLN A 70 -10.83 24.31 -11.50
CA GLN A 70 -10.74 22.91 -11.95
C GLN A 70 -10.40 21.98 -10.80
N LEU A 71 -9.49 22.41 -9.89
CA LEU A 71 -9.20 21.61 -8.68
C LEU A 71 -10.45 21.36 -7.83
N GLN A 72 -11.29 22.39 -7.61
CA GLN A 72 -12.50 22.22 -6.81
C GLN A 72 -13.52 21.29 -7.48
N LYS A 73 -13.67 21.38 -8.80
CA LYS A 73 -14.49 20.46 -9.59
C LYS A 73 -13.99 19.01 -9.46
N MET A 74 -12.70 18.80 -9.58
CA MET A 74 -12.07 17.47 -9.43
C MET A 74 -12.22 16.95 -8.00
N PHE A 75 -11.95 17.79 -6.97
CA PHE A 75 -12.10 17.36 -5.58
C PHE A 75 -13.55 17.08 -5.19
N SER A 76 -14.53 17.79 -5.75
CA SER A 76 -15.94 17.47 -5.55
C SER A 76 -16.27 16.08 -6.08
N THR A 77 -15.80 15.74 -7.28
CA THR A 77 -15.95 14.38 -7.83
C THR A 77 -15.22 13.33 -6.98
N ALA A 78 -13.98 13.60 -6.59
CA ALA A 78 -13.20 12.70 -5.74
C ALA A 78 -13.86 12.48 -4.37
N PHE A 79 -14.47 13.52 -3.78
CA PHE A 79 -15.22 13.43 -2.54
C PHE A 79 -16.41 12.47 -2.67
N VAL A 80 -17.22 12.61 -3.73
CA VAL A 80 -18.38 11.74 -3.97
C VAL A 80 -17.93 10.28 -4.17
N PHE A 81 -16.92 10.03 -5.02
CA PHE A 81 -16.39 8.69 -5.25
C PHE A 81 -15.90 8.05 -3.96
N THR A 82 -15.13 8.81 -3.16
CA THR A 82 -14.62 8.32 -1.88
C THR A 82 -15.74 8.09 -0.87
N ALA A 83 -16.72 8.99 -0.77
CA ALA A 83 -17.86 8.83 0.14
C ALA A 83 -18.69 7.58 -0.20
N VAL A 84 -18.97 7.35 -1.48
CA VAL A 84 -19.65 6.14 -1.94
C VAL A 84 -18.80 4.90 -1.67
N GLY A 85 -17.50 4.94 -2.00
CA GLY A 85 -16.58 3.84 -1.74
C GLY A 85 -16.48 3.49 -0.25
N ILE A 86 -16.39 4.49 0.64
CA ILE A 86 -16.41 4.30 2.09
C ILE A 86 -17.74 3.65 2.52
N ALA A 87 -18.88 4.21 2.11
CA ALA A 87 -20.18 3.70 2.52
C ALA A 87 -20.37 2.23 2.09
N VAL A 88 -20.13 1.92 0.83
CA VAL A 88 -20.26 0.54 0.31
C VAL A 88 -19.29 -0.41 1.03
N THR A 89 -18.01 -0.04 1.17
CA THR A 89 -16.99 -0.91 1.78
C THR A 89 -17.28 -1.11 3.28
N SER A 90 -17.61 -0.04 4.02
CA SER A 90 -17.91 -0.15 5.46
C SER A 90 -19.17 -0.97 5.73
N LEU A 91 -20.25 -0.76 4.96
CA LEU A 91 -21.48 -1.55 5.08
C LEU A 91 -21.22 -3.03 4.74
N MET A 92 -20.51 -3.30 3.65
CA MET A 92 -20.15 -4.67 3.26
C MET A 92 -19.36 -5.36 4.38
N LEU A 93 -18.35 -4.71 4.95
CA LEU A 93 -17.55 -5.24 6.05
C LEU A 93 -18.42 -5.51 7.28
N PHE A 94 -19.30 -4.59 7.63
CA PHE A 94 -20.12 -4.71 8.82
C PHE A 94 -21.14 -5.84 8.73
N TYR A 95 -21.87 -5.93 7.60
CA TYR A 95 -22.92 -6.93 7.41
C TYR A 95 -22.37 -8.33 7.08
N HIS A 96 -21.23 -8.42 6.40
CA HIS A 96 -20.62 -9.69 6.02
C HIS A 96 -19.39 -10.07 6.87
N ALA A 97 -19.23 -9.48 8.07
CA ALA A 97 -18.07 -9.67 8.93
C ALA A 97 -17.80 -11.16 9.23
N THR A 98 -18.83 -11.91 9.61
CA THR A 98 -18.73 -13.35 9.93
C THR A 98 -18.29 -14.17 8.71
N PHE A 99 -18.93 -13.96 7.56
CA PHE A 99 -18.55 -14.63 6.31
C PHE A 99 -17.11 -14.31 5.91
N LEU A 100 -16.73 -13.03 5.95
CA LEU A 100 -15.38 -12.60 5.61
C LEU A 100 -14.33 -13.12 6.60
N SER A 101 -14.66 -13.21 7.89
CA SER A 101 -13.79 -13.82 8.90
C SER A 101 -13.51 -15.28 8.57
N HIS A 102 -14.56 -16.04 8.28
CA HIS A 102 -14.42 -17.44 7.89
C HIS A 102 -13.63 -17.60 6.57
N TYR A 103 -13.93 -16.76 5.56
CA TYR A 103 -13.22 -16.78 4.27
C TYR A 103 -11.73 -16.46 4.41
N LEU A 104 -11.39 -15.39 5.16
CA LEU A 104 -10.01 -14.92 5.29
C LEU A 104 -9.19 -15.78 6.26
N PHE A 105 -9.75 -16.18 7.39
CA PHE A 105 -9.01 -16.76 8.51
C PHE A 105 -9.41 -18.22 8.82
N GLY A 106 -10.40 -18.76 8.14
CA GLY A 106 -10.92 -20.13 8.40
C GLY A 106 -11.73 -20.26 9.69
N THR A 107 -12.01 -19.15 10.38
CA THR A 107 -12.74 -19.11 11.65
C THR A 107 -13.57 -17.84 11.78
N GLU A 108 -14.60 -17.88 12.57
CA GLU A 108 -15.45 -16.72 12.88
C GLU A 108 -14.86 -15.82 13.97
N ASN A 109 -13.83 -16.26 14.67
CA ASN A 109 -13.24 -15.58 15.82
C ASN A 109 -12.69 -14.17 15.53
N PHE A 110 -12.47 -13.80 14.26
CA PHE A 110 -11.96 -12.51 13.83
C PHE A 110 -13.06 -11.56 13.28
N GLU A 111 -14.34 -11.88 13.50
CA GLU A 111 -15.46 -11.01 13.12
C GLU A 111 -15.31 -9.59 13.69
N TYR A 112 -14.88 -9.47 14.95
CA TYR A 112 -14.63 -8.18 15.60
C TYR A 112 -13.60 -7.32 14.83
N LEU A 113 -12.58 -7.97 14.24
CA LEU A 113 -11.54 -7.30 13.45
C LEU A 113 -12.09 -6.71 12.16
N LEU A 114 -13.02 -7.42 11.50
CA LEU A 114 -13.69 -6.93 10.28
C LEU A 114 -14.62 -5.75 10.60
N LYS A 115 -15.36 -5.84 11.72
CA LYS A 115 -16.19 -4.71 12.21
C LYS A 115 -15.34 -3.51 12.61
N LEU A 116 -14.17 -3.73 13.23
CA LEU A 116 -13.20 -2.67 13.52
C LEU A 116 -12.71 -2.01 12.21
N LEU A 117 -12.35 -2.82 11.22
CA LEU A 117 -11.95 -2.31 9.90
C LEU A 117 -13.07 -1.49 9.24
N ALA A 118 -14.35 -1.88 9.37
CA ALA A 118 -15.48 -1.11 8.85
C ALA A 118 -15.50 0.34 9.38
N VAL A 119 -15.14 0.53 10.66
CA VAL A 119 -15.03 1.86 11.29
C VAL A 119 -13.75 2.59 10.83
N ILE A 120 -12.70 1.86 10.47
CA ILE A 120 -11.40 2.43 10.07
C ILE A 120 -11.36 2.79 8.58
N VAL A 121 -12.19 2.19 7.74
CA VAL A 121 -12.26 2.46 6.29
C VAL A 121 -12.29 3.95 5.93
N PRO A 122 -13.02 4.86 6.62
CA PRO A 122 -12.97 6.28 6.34
C PRO A 122 -11.56 6.89 6.46
N PHE A 123 -10.77 6.44 7.44
CA PHE A 123 -9.39 6.90 7.62
C PHE A 123 -8.48 6.37 6.53
N ILE A 124 -8.64 5.09 6.14
CA ILE A 124 -7.90 4.47 5.02
C ILE A 124 -8.12 5.27 3.75
N ALA A 125 -9.39 5.50 3.39
CA ALA A 125 -9.77 6.18 2.16
C ALA A 125 -9.29 7.63 2.13
N THR A 126 -9.54 8.38 3.21
CA THR A 126 -9.16 9.79 3.29
C THR A 126 -7.64 9.96 3.28
N TYR A 127 -6.90 9.14 4.03
CA TYR A 127 -5.44 9.12 3.98
C TYR A 127 -4.94 8.89 2.55
N ARG A 128 -5.51 7.93 1.83
CA ARG A 128 -5.09 7.59 0.48
C ARG A 128 -5.32 8.72 -0.51
N VAL A 129 -6.50 9.36 -0.46
CA VAL A 129 -6.82 10.51 -1.32
C VAL A 129 -5.90 11.70 -1.02
N PHE A 130 -5.69 12.05 0.25
CA PHE A 130 -4.81 13.15 0.64
C PHE A 130 -3.36 12.87 0.28
N ASN A 131 -2.91 11.63 0.40
CA ASN A 131 -1.59 11.22 -0.07
C ASN A 131 -1.45 11.41 -1.59
N GLY A 132 -2.51 11.19 -2.37
CA GLY A 132 -2.58 11.54 -3.79
C GLY A 132 -2.34 13.03 -4.05
N VAL A 133 -2.85 13.90 -3.16
CA VAL A 133 -2.58 15.36 -3.25
C VAL A 133 -1.11 15.67 -2.97
N VAL A 134 -0.51 15.05 -1.95
CA VAL A 134 0.93 15.21 -1.63
C VAL A 134 1.80 14.84 -2.83
N HIS A 135 1.47 13.72 -3.50
CA HIS A 135 2.16 13.27 -4.71
C HIS A 135 1.95 14.21 -5.88
N GLY A 136 0.71 14.62 -6.15
CA GLY A 136 0.36 15.54 -7.25
C GLY A 136 1.03 16.90 -7.14
N LEU A 137 1.22 17.42 -5.92
CA LEU A 137 1.95 18.63 -5.66
C LEU A 137 3.47 18.47 -5.67
N SER A 138 3.98 17.25 -5.93
CA SER A 138 5.42 16.91 -5.93
C SER A 138 6.13 17.29 -4.62
N LYS A 139 5.42 17.23 -3.47
CA LYS A 139 5.97 17.56 -2.15
C LYS A 139 6.74 16.35 -1.57
N TYR A 140 7.77 15.89 -2.29
CA TYR A 140 8.52 14.66 -1.97
C TYR A 140 9.14 14.64 -0.56
N LYS A 141 9.56 15.78 -0.02
CA LYS A 141 10.07 15.86 1.36
C LYS A 141 8.98 15.58 2.39
N ASN A 142 7.78 16.13 2.18
CA ASN A 142 6.65 15.88 3.06
C ASN A 142 6.19 14.42 2.95
N PHE A 143 6.12 13.89 1.71
CA PHE A 143 5.83 12.48 1.49
C PHE A 143 6.80 11.57 2.26
N ALA A 144 8.13 11.78 2.11
CA ALA A 144 9.13 10.96 2.79
C ALA A 144 9.00 11.05 4.33
N LYS A 145 8.71 12.23 4.89
CA LYS A 145 8.46 12.40 6.33
C LYS A 145 7.20 11.67 6.80
N ILE A 146 6.08 11.83 6.07
CA ILE A 146 4.82 11.17 6.39
C ILE A 146 5.00 9.65 6.34
N ASP A 147 5.63 9.15 5.28
CA ASP A 147 5.84 7.72 5.07
C ASP A 147 6.73 7.12 6.16
N LEU A 148 7.85 7.75 6.49
CA LEU A 148 8.78 7.25 7.53
C LEU A 148 8.15 7.28 8.92
N ILE A 149 7.56 8.41 9.32
CA ILE A 149 6.98 8.55 10.67
C ILE A 149 5.80 7.61 10.83
N SER A 150 4.93 7.51 9.83
CA SER A 150 3.79 6.58 9.84
C SER A 150 4.24 5.13 9.93
N TYR A 151 5.31 4.77 9.21
CA TYR A 151 5.86 3.43 9.24
C TYR A 151 6.46 3.10 10.61
N LEU A 152 7.25 4.01 11.21
CA LEU A 152 7.84 3.82 12.52
C LEU A 152 6.78 3.68 13.63
N LEU A 153 5.75 4.54 13.60
CA LEU A 153 4.63 4.44 14.54
C LEU A 153 3.88 3.12 14.38
N GLY A 154 3.61 2.70 13.15
CA GLY A 154 2.98 1.41 12.87
C GLY A 154 3.84 0.23 13.34
N ALA A 155 5.17 0.30 13.17
CA ALA A 155 6.12 -0.70 13.63
C ALA A 155 6.13 -0.81 15.16
N VAL A 156 6.21 0.33 15.86
CA VAL A 156 6.16 0.36 17.32
C VAL A 156 4.82 -0.18 17.85
N LEU A 157 3.72 0.26 17.24
CA LEU A 157 2.38 -0.22 17.60
C LEU A 157 2.28 -1.74 17.44
N LEU A 158 2.74 -2.27 16.31
CA LEU A 158 2.72 -3.69 16.03
C LEU A 158 3.54 -4.47 17.05
N ILE A 159 4.77 -4.03 17.37
CA ILE A 159 5.64 -4.68 18.35
C ILE A 159 4.99 -4.65 19.74
N VAL A 160 4.51 -3.49 20.19
CA VAL A 160 3.89 -3.36 21.52
C VAL A 160 2.65 -4.25 21.66
N PHE A 161 1.78 -4.25 20.65
CA PHE A 161 0.57 -5.07 20.68
C PHE A 161 0.88 -6.56 20.52
N LEU A 162 1.89 -6.92 19.75
CA LEU A 162 2.35 -8.30 19.59
C LEU A 162 2.83 -8.86 20.95
N PHE A 163 3.66 -8.14 21.67
CA PHE A 163 4.16 -8.59 22.98
C PHE A 163 3.08 -8.70 24.05
N ASN A 164 2.06 -7.83 24.03
CA ASN A 164 1.01 -7.83 25.04
C ASN A 164 -0.16 -8.78 24.71
N TYR A 165 -0.48 -8.97 23.44
CA TYR A 165 -1.70 -9.66 23.00
C TYR A 165 -1.45 -10.71 21.90
N ASN A 166 -0.18 -11.11 21.67
CA ASN A 166 0.20 -12.10 20.67
C ASN A 166 -0.37 -11.77 19.27
N ILE A 167 -0.82 -12.79 18.54
CA ILE A 167 -1.36 -12.64 17.17
C ILE A 167 -2.55 -11.69 17.09
N ASN A 168 -3.46 -11.73 18.07
CA ASN A 168 -4.62 -10.83 18.11
C ASN A 168 -4.19 -9.36 18.17
N GLY A 169 -3.17 -9.07 19.00
CA GLY A 169 -2.58 -7.76 19.10
C GLY A 169 -1.96 -7.30 17.78
N ALA A 170 -1.18 -8.17 17.13
CA ALA A 170 -0.58 -7.86 15.83
C ALA A 170 -1.63 -7.52 14.76
N LEU A 171 -2.72 -8.29 14.70
CA LEU A 171 -3.82 -8.05 13.77
C LEU A 171 -4.54 -6.71 14.05
N ILE A 172 -4.82 -6.42 15.32
CA ILE A 172 -5.41 -5.13 15.73
C ILE A 172 -4.47 -3.97 15.38
N ALA A 173 -3.18 -4.09 15.66
CA ALA A 173 -2.19 -3.06 15.34
C ALA A 173 -2.15 -2.76 13.84
N ILE A 174 -2.17 -3.80 13.00
CA ILE A 174 -2.22 -3.65 11.54
C ILE A 174 -3.52 -2.94 11.12
N ALA A 175 -4.67 -3.34 11.67
CA ALA A 175 -5.96 -2.74 11.35
C ALA A 175 -6.03 -1.25 11.74
N VAL A 176 -5.46 -0.86 12.88
CA VAL A 176 -5.53 0.51 13.43
C VAL A 176 -4.44 1.44 12.85
N THR A 177 -3.35 0.89 12.32
CA THR A 177 -2.25 1.67 11.72
C THR A 177 -2.71 2.78 10.74
N PRO A 178 -3.72 2.61 9.88
CA PRO A 178 -4.19 3.67 8.99
C PRO A 178 -4.71 4.92 9.69
N ILE A 179 -5.21 4.82 10.92
CA ILE A 179 -5.60 6.00 11.71
C ILE A 179 -4.36 6.85 12.00
N PHE A 180 -3.27 6.23 12.46
CA PHE A 180 -2.01 6.94 12.72
C PHE A 180 -1.41 7.53 11.45
N GLN A 181 -1.48 6.81 10.34
CA GLN A 181 -1.05 7.33 9.03
C GLN A 181 -1.83 8.59 8.65
N PHE A 182 -3.14 8.59 8.83
CA PHE A 182 -4.00 9.76 8.59
C PHE A 182 -3.65 10.92 9.52
N LEU A 183 -3.48 10.66 10.82
CA LEU A 183 -3.11 11.69 11.81
C LEU A 183 -1.75 12.33 11.50
N VAL A 184 -0.74 11.51 11.17
CA VAL A 184 0.60 11.99 10.78
C VAL A 184 0.53 12.86 9.51
N LEU A 185 -0.24 12.44 8.51
CA LEU A 185 -0.44 13.22 7.30
C LEU A 185 -1.11 14.56 7.63
N CYS A 186 -2.16 14.55 8.43
CA CYS A 186 -2.83 15.77 8.86
C CYS A 186 -1.88 16.68 9.63
N TYR A 187 -1.10 16.16 10.56
CA TYR A 187 -0.14 16.95 11.33
C TYR A 187 0.91 17.64 10.43
N ILE A 188 1.48 16.92 9.47
CA ILE A 188 2.57 17.43 8.62
C ILE A 188 2.06 18.30 7.47
N PHE A 189 0.89 17.98 6.91
CA PHE A 189 0.50 18.51 5.61
C PHE A 189 -0.84 19.27 5.59
N PHE A 190 -1.57 19.32 6.69
CA PHE A 190 -2.94 19.88 6.72
C PHE A 190 -3.01 21.36 6.31
N LYS A 191 -2.02 22.16 6.68
CA LYS A 191 -1.96 23.57 6.27
C LYS A 191 -1.92 23.71 4.75
N THR A 192 -1.00 22.99 4.11
CA THR A 192 -0.89 22.98 2.64
C THR A 192 -2.13 22.34 2.00
N LEU A 193 -2.70 21.28 2.61
CA LEU A 193 -3.91 20.66 2.09
C LEU A 193 -5.08 21.64 2.00
N LYS A 194 -5.29 22.47 3.02
CA LYS A 194 -6.35 23.51 3.03
C LYS A 194 -6.18 24.58 1.95
N GLU A 195 -4.97 24.87 1.52
CA GLU A 195 -4.69 25.84 0.45
C GLU A 195 -5.23 25.33 -0.91
N TYR A 196 -5.13 24.03 -1.15
CA TYR A 196 -5.54 23.39 -2.41
C TYR A 196 -6.96 22.81 -2.34
N VAL A 197 -7.32 22.17 -1.22
CA VAL A 197 -8.66 21.58 -1.00
C VAL A 197 -9.50 22.52 -0.17
N ARG A 198 -10.41 23.26 -0.80
CA ARG A 198 -11.37 24.14 -0.12
C ARG A 198 -12.58 23.33 0.31
N PHE A 199 -12.53 22.72 1.49
CA PHE A 199 -13.58 21.82 2.01
C PHE A 199 -14.98 22.46 1.99
N SER A 200 -15.09 23.76 2.26
CA SER A 200 -16.37 24.48 2.25
C SER A 200 -17.01 24.64 0.85
N LYS A 201 -16.23 24.40 -0.21
CA LYS A 201 -16.71 24.50 -1.60
C LYS A 201 -16.95 23.15 -2.25
N LEU A 202 -16.72 22.03 -1.53
CA LEU A 202 -17.05 20.69 -2.01
C LEU A 202 -18.56 20.56 -2.16
N ASN A 203 -18.99 19.93 -3.24
CA ASN A 203 -20.38 19.69 -3.55
C ASN A 203 -20.56 18.27 -4.14
N PHE A 204 -21.81 17.85 -4.30
CA PHE A 204 -22.12 16.52 -4.84
C PHE A 204 -22.12 16.46 -6.38
N LYS A 205 -21.68 17.52 -7.07
CA LYS A 205 -21.52 17.47 -8.52
C LYS A 205 -20.27 16.67 -8.89
N ILE A 206 -20.36 15.91 -9.97
CA ILE A 206 -19.33 14.97 -10.43
C ILE A 206 -18.83 15.29 -11.86
N PRO A 207 -18.34 16.52 -12.11
CA PRO A 207 -17.95 16.95 -13.47
C PRO A 207 -16.80 16.12 -14.06
N TYR A 208 -15.95 15.49 -13.24
CA TYR A 208 -14.84 14.62 -13.64
C TYR A 208 -15.16 13.12 -13.49
N ALA A 209 -16.45 12.74 -13.54
CA ALA A 209 -16.86 11.34 -13.30
C ALA A 209 -16.25 10.37 -14.31
N LYS A 210 -16.30 10.70 -15.61
CA LYS A 210 -15.76 9.84 -16.68
C LYS A 210 -14.25 9.63 -16.54
N GLU A 211 -13.55 10.72 -16.27
CA GLU A 211 -12.10 10.74 -16.12
C GLU A 211 -11.66 9.93 -14.90
N LEU A 212 -12.29 10.13 -13.74
CA LEU A 212 -11.95 9.38 -12.53
C LEU A 212 -12.39 7.92 -12.61
N LEU A 213 -13.51 7.62 -13.29
CA LEU A 213 -13.95 6.24 -13.50
C LEU A 213 -12.92 5.42 -14.32
N ALA A 214 -12.24 6.03 -15.28
CA ALA A 214 -11.17 5.37 -16.02
C ALA A 214 -10.02 4.93 -15.08
N PHE A 215 -9.66 5.77 -14.09
CA PHE A 215 -8.68 5.41 -13.06
C PHE A 215 -9.21 4.36 -12.09
N THR A 216 -10.51 4.39 -11.77
CA THR A 216 -11.18 3.35 -10.98
C THR A 216 -11.04 1.99 -11.64
N LEU A 217 -11.37 1.88 -12.92
CA LEU A 217 -11.25 0.63 -13.68
C LEU A 217 -9.81 0.14 -13.76
N MET A 218 -8.87 1.04 -14.05
CA MET A 218 -7.44 0.70 -14.07
C MET A 218 -6.94 0.21 -12.71
N SER A 219 -7.33 0.87 -11.62
CA SER A 219 -6.94 0.48 -10.26
C SER A 219 -7.60 -0.83 -9.82
N PHE A 220 -8.85 -1.05 -10.20
CA PHE A 220 -9.55 -2.31 -9.95
C PHE A 220 -8.81 -3.48 -10.58
N VAL A 221 -8.42 -3.36 -11.85
CA VAL A 221 -7.68 -4.41 -12.55
C VAL A 221 -6.27 -4.59 -11.98
N SER A 222 -5.51 -3.49 -11.76
CA SER A 222 -4.10 -3.58 -11.38
C SER A 222 -3.87 -3.88 -9.89
N THR A 223 -4.71 -3.36 -9.01
CA THR A 223 -4.53 -3.53 -7.55
C THR A 223 -5.60 -4.43 -6.97
N GLY A 224 -6.85 -4.22 -7.34
CA GLY A 224 -7.99 -4.96 -6.79
C GLY A 224 -7.91 -6.44 -7.13
N LEU A 225 -7.82 -6.78 -8.42
CA LEU A 225 -7.75 -8.19 -8.85
C LEU A 225 -6.49 -8.89 -8.33
N LEU A 226 -5.32 -8.23 -8.37
CA LEU A 226 -4.09 -8.83 -7.85
C LEU A 226 -4.18 -9.11 -6.35
N SER A 227 -4.71 -8.18 -5.56
CA SER A 227 -4.91 -8.39 -4.12
C SER A 227 -5.91 -9.51 -3.83
N PHE A 228 -6.99 -9.59 -4.63
CA PHE A 228 -7.97 -10.66 -4.53
C PHE A 228 -7.34 -12.04 -4.84
N VAL A 229 -6.59 -12.13 -5.94
CA VAL A 229 -5.87 -13.38 -6.32
C VAL A 229 -4.91 -13.82 -5.22
N GLU A 230 -4.16 -12.90 -4.62
CA GLU A 230 -3.25 -13.23 -3.52
C GLU A 230 -3.98 -13.70 -2.26
N ILE A 231 -5.15 -13.14 -1.96
CA ILE A 231 -6.02 -13.61 -0.88
C ILE A 231 -6.53 -15.02 -1.18
N ASP A 232 -6.99 -15.22 -2.41
CA ASP A 232 -7.57 -16.52 -2.83
C ASP A 232 -6.52 -17.64 -2.84
N ILE A 233 -5.31 -17.38 -3.34
CA ILE A 233 -4.19 -18.34 -3.29
C ILE A 233 -3.93 -18.80 -1.85
N ARG A 234 -3.84 -17.89 -0.88
CA ARG A 234 -3.63 -18.25 0.53
C ARG A 234 -4.80 -19.03 1.10
N THR A 235 -6.02 -18.64 0.76
CA THR A 235 -7.22 -19.35 1.16
C THR A 235 -7.25 -20.77 0.57
N MET A 236 -6.85 -20.93 -0.69
CA MET A 236 -6.73 -22.25 -1.32
C MET A 236 -5.66 -23.12 -0.66
N ILE A 237 -4.47 -22.58 -0.39
CA ILE A 237 -3.39 -23.31 0.29
C ILE A 237 -3.86 -23.75 1.66
N ARG A 238 -4.43 -22.84 2.46
CA ARG A 238 -4.98 -23.18 3.77
C ARG A 238 -6.02 -24.30 3.72
N ASN A 239 -6.96 -24.21 2.79
CA ASN A 239 -8.08 -25.15 2.73
C ASN A 239 -7.72 -26.52 2.13
N ARG A 240 -6.69 -26.60 1.28
CA ARG A 240 -6.31 -27.82 0.56
C ARG A 240 -5.06 -28.50 1.12
N ILE A 241 -4.22 -27.75 1.83
CA ILE A 241 -2.96 -28.25 2.39
C ILE A 241 -3.01 -27.98 3.90
N THR A 242 -2.38 -26.90 4.39
CA THR A 242 -2.44 -26.46 5.81
C THR A 242 -2.37 -24.94 5.97
N GLU A 243 -2.74 -24.45 7.16
CA GLU A 243 -2.54 -23.03 7.54
C GLU A 243 -1.04 -22.69 7.57
N ALA A 244 -0.18 -23.62 8.05
CA ALA A 244 1.27 -23.46 8.09
C ALA A 244 1.86 -23.28 6.69
N ASP A 245 1.44 -24.08 5.69
CA ASP A 245 1.90 -23.88 4.30
C ASP A 245 1.49 -22.54 3.73
N SER A 246 0.32 -22.02 4.09
CA SER A 246 -0.08 -20.65 3.74
C SER A 246 0.83 -19.60 4.39
N GLY A 247 1.34 -19.87 5.60
CA GLY A 247 2.35 -19.06 6.28
C GLY A 247 3.68 -19.07 5.54
N ILE A 248 4.17 -20.25 5.15
CA ILE A 248 5.40 -20.41 4.35
C ILE A 248 5.28 -19.64 3.02
N TRP A 249 4.14 -19.79 2.32
CA TRP A 249 3.85 -18.99 1.11
C TRP A 249 3.93 -17.49 1.37
N THR A 250 3.35 -17.04 2.48
CA THR A 250 3.39 -15.61 2.88
C THR A 250 4.81 -15.14 3.15
N ALA A 251 5.63 -15.96 3.81
CA ALA A 251 7.04 -15.70 4.05
C ALA A 251 7.83 -15.54 2.75
N MET A 252 7.66 -16.47 1.82
CA MET A 252 8.33 -16.42 0.51
C MET A 252 7.90 -15.20 -0.32
N THR A 253 6.61 -14.89 -0.35
CA THR A 253 6.10 -13.72 -1.03
C THR A 253 6.57 -12.41 -0.39
N PHE A 254 6.82 -12.37 0.93
CA PHE A 254 7.40 -11.21 1.60
C PHE A 254 8.81 -10.91 1.09
N ILE A 255 9.68 -11.92 0.99
CA ILE A 255 11.04 -11.76 0.47
C ILE A 255 11.00 -11.26 -0.98
N SER A 256 10.20 -11.89 -1.83
CA SER A 256 10.01 -11.50 -3.23
C SER A 256 9.50 -10.06 -3.38
N LYS A 257 8.50 -9.67 -2.59
CA LYS A 257 7.93 -8.31 -2.63
C LYS A 257 8.95 -7.25 -2.20
N ASN A 258 9.77 -7.50 -1.19
CA ASN A 258 10.82 -6.57 -0.78
C ASN A 258 11.87 -6.37 -1.89
N TYR A 259 12.25 -7.44 -2.59
CA TYR A 259 13.10 -7.35 -3.77
C TYR A 259 12.44 -6.52 -4.89
N MET A 260 11.16 -6.74 -5.15
CA MET A 260 10.39 -5.98 -6.15
C MET A 260 10.26 -4.49 -5.80
N VAL A 261 10.11 -4.13 -4.52
CA VAL A 261 10.09 -2.72 -4.08
C VAL A 261 11.40 -2.02 -4.43
N PHE A 262 12.54 -2.68 -4.23
CA PHE A 262 13.85 -2.16 -4.62
C PHE A 262 13.93 -1.94 -6.14
N SER A 263 13.56 -2.94 -6.92
CA SER A 263 13.55 -2.87 -8.40
C SER A 263 12.61 -1.76 -8.90
N ALA A 264 11.38 -1.70 -8.40
CA ALA A 264 10.39 -0.70 -8.79
C ALA A 264 10.85 0.73 -8.44
N SER A 265 11.58 0.89 -7.34
CA SER A 265 12.16 2.19 -6.94
C SER A 265 13.19 2.67 -7.95
N ILE A 266 14.08 1.81 -8.43
CA ILE A 266 15.06 2.15 -9.47
C ILE A 266 14.35 2.52 -10.77
N PHE A 267 13.33 1.76 -11.18
CA PHE A 267 12.54 2.07 -12.35
C PHE A 267 11.86 3.44 -12.26
N SER A 268 11.20 3.72 -11.15
CA SER A 268 10.45 4.98 -10.95
C SER A 268 11.37 6.21 -10.82
N LEU A 269 12.54 6.05 -10.20
CA LEU A 269 13.44 7.16 -9.89
C LEU A 269 14.45 7.44 -11.01
N TYR A 270 14.80 6.44 -11.80
CA TYR A 270 15.83 6.56 -12.84
C TYR A 270 15.30 6.28 -14.24
N VAL A 271 14.72 5.10 -14.48
CA VAL A 271 14.37 4.63 -15.84
C VAL A 271 13.27 5.49 -16.46
N ILE A 272 12.15 5.69 -15.75
CA ILE A 272 11.00 6.44 -16.26
C ILE A 272 11.35 7.90 -16.57
N PRO A 273 11.98 8.69 -15.67
CA PRO A 273 12.36 10.05 -15.99
C PRO A 273 13.36 10.16 -17.13
N LYS A 274 14.29 9.20 -17.22
CA LYS A 274 15.29 9.17 -18.27
C LYS A 274 14.64 8.95 -19.64
N PHE A 275 13.74 7.98 -19.76
CA PHE A 275 13.01 7.76 -21.02
C PHE A 275 12.08 8.93 -21.37
N ALA A 276 11.44 9.56 -20.39
CA ALA A 276 10.58 10.71 -20.65
C ALA A 276 11.34 11.93 -21.20
N SER A 277 12.65 12.02 -20.99
CA SER A 277 13.49 13.09 -21.52
C SER A 277 14.02 12.87 -22.93
N ILE A 278 13.78 11.69 -23.52
CA ILE A 278 14.32 11.30 -24.84
C ILE A 278 13.24 11.45 -25.91
N HIS A 279 13.54 12.28 -26.92
CA HIS A 279 12.61 12.57 -28.01
C HIS A 279 13.02 11.93 -29.36
N THR A 280 14.15 11.22 -29.41
CA THR A 280 14.65 10.60 -30.66
C THR A 280 14.72 9.08 -30.55
N LYS A 281 14.37 8.37 -31.65
CA LYS A 281 14.45 6.90 -31.69
C LYS A 281 15.87 6.38 -31.44
N LYS A 282 16.89 7.05 -31.99
CA LYS A 282 18.30 6.67 -31.78
C LYS A 282 18.71 6.83 -30.31
N GLY A 283 18.35 7.95 -29.68
CA GLY A 283 18.59 8.19 -28.25
C GLY A 283 17.88 7.16 -27.38
N PHE A 284 16.62 6.82 -27.69
CA PHE A 284 15.86 5.81 -26.96
C PHE A 284 16.53 4.42 -27.01
N ILE A 285 16.97 3.98 -28.20
CA ILE A 285 17.64 2.68 -28.36
C ILE A 285 18.99 2.65 -27.62
N LEU A 286 19.75 3.76 -27.66
CA LEU A 286 21.04 3.86 -26.97
C LEU A 286 20.83 3.75 -25.44
N GLU A 287 19.90 4.50 -24.91
CA GLU A 287 19.59 4.50 -23.47
C GLU A 287 19.03 3.13 -23.04
N LEU A 288 18.16 2.52 -23.83
CA LEU A 288 17.65 1.17 -23.60
C LEU A 288 18.80 0.16 -23.47
N LYS A 289 19.78 0.19 -24.41
CA LYS A 289 20.96 -0.67 -24.34
C LYS A 289 21.79 -0.42 -23.07
N THR A 290 21.96 0.84 -22.67
CA THR A 290 22.68 1.22 -21.45
C THR A 290 21.97 0.68 -20.20
N ILE A 291 20.66 0.86 -20.12
CA ILE A 291 19.83 0.34 -19.02
C ILE A 291 19.92 -1.19 -18.95
N TYR A 292 19.79 -1.88 -20.09
CA TYR A 292 19.93 -3.34 -20.11
C TYR A 292 21.32 -3.79 -19.66
N LYS A 293 22.39 -3.12 -20.10
CA LYS A 293 23.76 -3.47 -19.69
C LYS A 293 24.05 -3.22 -18.22
N THR A 294 23.38 -2.25 -17.59
CA THR A 294 23.62 -1.89 -16.19
C THR A 294 22.64 -2.54 -15.24
N LEU A 295 21.33 -2.46 -15.52
CA LEU A 295 20.30 -2.94 -14.58
C LEU A 295 20.09 -4.45 -14.67
N LEU A 296 20.18 -5.06 -15.85
CA LEU A 296 19.99 -6.51 -15.96
C LEU A 296 21.06 -7.31 -15.18
N PRO A 297 22.39 -7.01 -15.29
CA PRO A 297 23.36 -7.65 -14.43
C PRO A 297 23.18 -7.33 -12.95
N LEU A 298 22.82 -6.08 -12.61
CA LEU A 298 22.58 -5.69 -11.22
C LEU A 298 21.44 -6.51 -10.59
N PHE A 299 20.31 -6.60 -11.27
CA PHE A 299 19.17 -7.40 -10.79
C PHE A 299 19.46 -8.90 -10.85
N GLY A 300 20.10 -9.37 -11.92
CA GLY A 300 20.50 -10.77 -12.04
C GLY A 300 21.48 -11.20 -10.94
N THR A 301 22.48 -10.37 -10.65
CA THR A 301 23.42 -10.62 -9.53
C THR A 301 22.69 -10.59 -8.19
N GLY A 302 21.78 -9.63 -7.97
CA GLY A 302 20.95 -9.57 -6.77
C GLY A 302 20.11 -10.84 -6.57
N MET A 303 19.44 -11.31 -7.62
CA MET A 303 18.67 -12.56 -7.60
C MET A 303 19.57 -13.77 -7.34
N LEU A 304 20.74 -13.83 -7.99
CA LEU A 304 21.71 -14.89 -7.79
C LEU A 304 22.21 -14.93 -6.34
N LEU A 305 22.51 -13.77 -5.76
CA LEU A 305 22.93 -13.68 -4.36
C LEU A 305 21.82 -14.18 -3.41
N VAL A 306 20.56 -13.76 -3.62
CA VAL A 306 19.44 -14.25 -2.83
C VAL A 306 19.29 -15.77 -2.99
N TYR A 307 19.47 -16.30 -4.19
CA TYR A 307 19.38 -17.75 -4.45
C TYR A 307 20.53 -18.52 -3.78
N VAL A 308 21.79 -18.05 -3.90
CA VAL A 308 22.96 -18.69 -3.30
C VAL A 308 22.90 -18.65 -1.78
N PHE A 309 22.48 -17.53 -1.21
CA PHE A 309 22.38 -17.33 0.24
C PHE A 309 20.98 -17.59 0.80
N ARG A 310 20.10 -18.24 0.03
CA ARG A 310 18.68 -18.46 0.41
C ARG A 310 18.52 -19.09 1.79
N ASP A 311 19.31 -20.09 2.10
CA ASP A 311 19.21 -20.83 3.36
C ASP A 311 19.58 -19.93 4.55
N TYR A 312 20.62 -19.08 4.40
CA TYR A 312 20.98 -18.06 5.39
C TYR A 312 19.94 -16.97 5.52
N VAL A 313 19.36 -16.51 4.40
CA VAL A 313 18.29 -15.50 4.40
C VAL A 313 17.03 -16.04 5.07
N ILE A 314 16.66 -17.28 4.77
CA ILE A 314 15.51 -17.94 5.39
C ILE A 314 15.75 -18.11 6.89
N LEU A 315 16.89 -18.69 7.29
CA LEU A 315 17.23 -18.89 8.70
C LEU A 315 17.35 -17.58 9.49
N PHE A 316 17.78 -16.49 8.83
CA PHE A 316 17.84 -15.16 9.46
C PHE A 316 16.46 -14.57 9.72
N ILE A 317 15.50 -14.74 8.79
CA ILE A 317 14.17 -14.12 8.88
C ILE A 317 13.17 -15.07 9.57
N TYR A 318 13.32 -16.36 9.36
CA TYR A 318 12.43 -17.44 9.83
C TYR A 318 13.27 -18.54 10.50
N PRO A 319 13.71 -18.32 11.76
CA PRO A 319 14.52 -19.25 12.51
C PRO A 319 13.77 -20.53 12.91
#